data_223025e83d519be7fb48ccbf44ab8a93
#
_entry.id   223025e83d519be7fb48ccbf44ab8a93
#
_cell.length_a   1.000
_cell.length_b   1.000
_cell.length_c   1.000
_cell.angle_alpha   90.00
_cell.angle_beta   90.00
_cell.angle_gamma   90.00
#
_symmetry.space_group_name_H-M   'P 1'
#
loop_
_entity.id
_entity.type
_entity.pdbx_description
1 polymer ?
#
loop_
_entity_poly.entity_id
_entity_poly.type
_entity_poly.pdbx_seq_one_letter_code
_entity_poly.pdbx_strand_id
1 'polypeptide(L)'
;MNREGWVAIFSLKTMLHFAALCPLFWLVFAINNQLLGADTAKDIQHFTGITALRLLLVICLIPMLAYFLRLNILFQTRKLLGLWCFFWALLHLCSYLFLEIGWDNLSLFFSEVFSRVYLVIGAICWLSLFLMAISSFNGVRIRLGHWWKRIHTLLYPTMLLVILHYILSMKTMTPEPVLYFIMVSAAIFYRYKNIMAKMIAPLYKKN
;
A
#
# COMPACT_ATOMS: atom_id res chain seq x y z
N MET A 1 18.25 -18.88 14.47
CA MET A 1 16.78 -18.97 14.50
C MET A 1 16.44 -20.45 14.67
N ASN A 2 15.76 -20.82 15.72
CA ASN A 2 15.38 -22.22 16.01
C ASN A 2 14.25 -22.67 15.06
N ARG A 3 14.01 -23.99 15.01
CA ARG A 3 13.02 -24.62 14.13
C ARG A 3 11.62 -24.02 14.33
N GLU A 4 11.24 -23.73 15.54
CA GLU A 4 9.94 -23.13 15.88
C GLU A 4 9.77 -21.72 15.27
N GLY A 5 10.82 -20.90 15.30
CA GLY A 5 10.79 -19.57 14.68
C GLY A 5 10.62 -19.62 13.14
N TRP A 6 11.21 -20.62 12.49
CA TRP A 6 11.03 -20.87 11.06
C TRP A 6 9.57 -21.25 10.72
N VAL A 7 9.00 -22.18 11.49
CA VAL A 7 7.62 -22.62 11.31
C VAL A 7 6.65 -21.46 11.50
N ALA A 8 6.85 -20.65 12.56
CA ALA A 8 5.99 -19.50 12.83
C ALA A 8 6.04 -18.44 11.69
N ILE A 9 7.22 -18.16 11.13
CA ILE A 9 7.35 -17.23 10.00
C ILE A 9 6.71 -17.78 8.74
N PHE A 10 6.90 -19.07 8.47
CA PHE A 10 6.33 -19.72 7.30
C PHE A 10 4.80 -19.73 7.37
N SER A 11 4.22 -20.16 8.49
CA SER A 11 2.77 -20.17 8.70
C SER A 11 2.17 -18.76 8.60
N LEU A 12 2.81 -17.76 9.22
CA LEU A 12 2.36 -16.37 9.13
C LEU A 12 2.36 -15.86 7.69
N LYS A 13 3.41 -16.12 6.90
CA LYS A 13 3.47 -15.71 5.49
C LYS A 13 2.42 -16.43 4.65
N THR A 14 2.19 -17.71 4.88
CA THR A 14 1.15 -18.49 4.21
C THR A 14 -0.23 -17.92 4.50
N MET A 15 -0.56 -17.63 5.76
CA MET A 15 -1.81 -16.99 6.15
C MET A 15 -1.99 -15.62 5.49
N LEU A 16 -0.92 -14.83 5.40
CA LEU A 16 -0.98 -13.52 4.73
C LEU A 16 -1.19 -13.63 3.21
N HIS A 17 -0.67 -14.67 2.54
CA HIS A 17 -0.99 -14.93 1.14
C HIS A 17 -2.49 -15.21 0.96
N PHE A 18 -3.07 -16.08 1.79
CA PHE A 18 -4.50 -16.37 1.75
C PHE A 18 -5.34 -15.12 2.06
N ALA A 19 -5.00 -14.37 3.09
CA ALA A 19 -5.69 -13.14 3.46
C ALA A 19 -5.64 -12.08 2.35
N ALA A 20 -4.52 -11.96 1.62
CA ALA A 20 -4.37 -11.03 0.52
C ALA A 20 -5.09 -11.49 -0.77
N LEU A 21 -5.30 -12.81 -0.94
CA LEU A 21 -6.05 -13.40 -2.05
C LEU A 21 -7.57 -13.44 -1.78
N CYS A 22 -7.99 -13.53 -0.53
CA CYS A 22 -9.40 -13.63 -0.16
C CYS A 22 -10.30 -12.54 -0.81
N PRO A 23 -9.90 -11.25 -0.84
CA PRO A 23 -10.68 -10.22 -1.52
C PRO A 23 -10.84 -10.49 -3.03
N LEU A 24 -9.86 -11.14 -3.68
CA LEU A 24 -9.95 -11.47 -5.11
C LEU A 24 -11.02 -12.55 -5.36
N PHE A 25 -11.03 -13.60 -4.54
CA PHE A 25 -12.07 -14.61 -4.62
C PHE A 25 -13.46 -14.04 -4.38
N TRP A 26 -13.57 -13.15 -3.37
CA TRP A 26 -14.83 -12.46 -3.13
C TRP A 26 -15.25 -11.57 -4.30
N LEU A 27 -14.33 -10.85 -4.93
CA LEU A 27 -14.61 -9.98 -6.08
C LEU A 27 -15.12 -10.81 -7.28
N VAL A 28 -14.45 -11.93 -7.59
CA VAL A 28 -14.86 -12.84 -8.65
C VAL A 28 -16.25 -13.43 -8.36
N PHE A 29 -16.49 -13.83 -7.11
CA PHE A 29 -17.80 -14.31 -6.67
C PHE A 29 -18.88 -13.24 -6.83
N ALA A 30 -18.60 -11.99 -6.41
CA ALA A 30 -19.53 -10.87 -6.49
C ALA A 30 -19.88 -10.51 -7.94
N ILE A 31 -18.90 -10.55 -8.86
CA ILE A 31 -19.13 -10.33 -10.30
C ILE A 31 -20.05 -11.42 -10.87
N ASN A 32 -19.74 -12.69 -10.61
CA ASN A 32 -20.51 -13.82 -11.16
C ASN A 32 -21.94 -13.87 -10.63
N ASN A 33 -22.19 -13.40 -9.41
CA ASN A 33 -23.53 -13.40 -8.80
C ASN A 33 -24.22 -12.03 -8.89
N GLN A 34 -23.70 -11.10 -9.68
CA GLN A 34 -24.29 -9.76 -9.89
C GLN A 34 -24.56 -8.99 -8.58
N LEU A 35 -23.66 -9.16 -7.57
CA LEU A 35 -23.78 -8.52 -6.25
C LEU A 35 -23.22 -7.10 -6.24
N LEU A 36 -22.59 -6.65 -7.33
CA LEU A 36 -22.08 -5.29 -7.49
C LEU A 36 -23.22 -4.36 -7.88
N GLY A 37 -23.04 -3.05 -7.65
CA GLY A 37 -24.01 -2.02 -7.96
C GLY A 37 -24.24 -1.83 -9.46
N ALA A 38 -25.02 -0.80 -9.81
CA ALA A 38 -25.40 -0.50 -11.18
C ALA A 38 -24.20 -0.17 -12.10
N ASP A 39 -23.10 0.32 -11.55
CA ASP A 39 -21.85 0.61 -12.27
C ASP A 39 -20.75 -0.36 -11.81
N THR A 40 -20.82 -1.58 -12.34
CA THR A 40 -19.88 -2.66 -12.01
C THR A 40 -18.42 -2.29 -12.23
N ALA A 41 -18.12 -1.50 -13.27
CA ALA A 41 -16.73 -1.07 -13.55
C ALA A 41 -16.17 -0.19 -12.42
N LYS A 42 -16.96 0.79 -11.96
CA LYS A 42 -16.57 1.66 -10.84
C LYS A 42 -16.46 0.90 -9.53
N ASP A 43 -17.34 -0.06 -9.29
CA ASP A 43 -17.29 -0.87 -8.06
C ASP A 43 -16.04 -1.75 -8.02
N ILE A 44 -15.65 -2.37 -9.14
CA ILE A 44 -14.40 -3.14 -9.26
C ILE A 44 -13.20 -2.21 -9.04
N GLN A 45 -13.22 -1.04 -9.67
CA GLN A 45 -12.15 -0.06 -9.53
C GLN A 45 -12.02 0.43 -8.07
N HIS A 46 -13.12 0.78 -7.44
CA HIS A 46 -13.14 1.19 -6.03
C HIS A 46 -12.63 0.07 -5.11
N PHE A 47 -13.14 -1.14 -5.28
CA PHE A 47 -12.77 -2.29 -4.47
C PHE A 47 -11.27 -2.63 -4.54
N THR A 48 -10.70 -2.63 -5.75
CA THR A 48 -9.28 -2.89 -5.95
C THR A 48 -8.40 -1.80 -5.36
N GLY A 49 -8.81 -0.53 -5.50
CA GLY A 49 -8.11 0.63 -4.93
C GLY A 49 -8.14 0.64 -3.40
N ILE A 50 -9.31 0.40 -2.79
CA ILE A 50 -9.44 0.35 -1.32
C ILE A 50 -8.66 -0.82 -0.72
N THR A 51 -8.58 -1.95 -1.42
CA THR A 51 -7.79 -3.12 -0.98
C THR A 51 -6.30 -2.78 -0.98
N ALA A 52 -5.79 -2.14 -2.02
CA ALA A 52 -4.41 -1.66 -2.09
C ALA A 52 -4.10 -0.66 -0.96
N LEU A 53 -4.99 0.32 -0.72
CA LEU A 53 -4.88 1.33 0.33
C LEU A 53 -4.81 0.67 1.72
N ARG A 54 -5.70 -0.27 2.02
CA ARG A 54 -5.72 -0.99 3.31
C ARG A 54 -4.44 -1.78 3.55
N LEU A 55 -3.91 -2.45 2.54
CA LEU A 55 -2.61 -3.14 2.63
C LEU A 55 -1.46 -2.15 2.87
N LEU A 56 -1.45 -1.01 2.18
CA LEU A 56 -0.45 0.04 2.38
C LEU A 56 -0.52 0.61 3.80
N LEU A 57 -1.72 0.82 4.33
CA LEU A 57 -1.96 1.27 5.70
C LEU A 57 -1.40 0.26 6.72
N VAL A 58 -1.67 -1.02 6.54
CA VAL A 58 -1.13 -2.08 7.42
C VAL A 58 0.40 -2.02 7.44
N ILE A 59 1.05 -1.87 6.27
CA ILE A 59 2.51 -1.76 6.17
C ILE A 59 3.05 -0.54 6.94
N CYS A 60 2.36 0.60 6.87
CA CYS A 60 2.71 1.80 7.63
C CYS A 60 2.60 1.62 9.14
N LEU A 61 1.60 0.84 9.58
CA LEU A 61 1.32 0.57 10.99
C LEU A 61 2.22 -0.51 11.60
N ILE A 62 2.86 -1.38 10.80
CA ILE A 62 3.69 -2.48 11.31
C ILE A 62 4.71 -2.03 12.38
N PRO A 63 5.47 -0.93 12.25
CA PRO A 63 6.42 -0.55 13.28
C PRO A 63 5.78 -0.24 14.63
N MET A 64 4.59 0.36 14.61
CA MET A 64 3.82 0.68 15.80
C MET A 64 3.22 -0.60 16.41
N LEU A 65 2.60 -1.45 15.60
CA LEU A 65 2.02 -2.73 16.03
C LEU A 65 3.09 -3.68 16.59
N ALA A 66 4.25 -3.77 15.95
CA ALA A 66 5.36 -4.61 16.42
C ALA A 66 5.86 -4.17 17.79
N TYR A 67 5.88 -2.87 18.06
CA TYR A 67 6.26 -2.33 19.37
C TYR A 67 5.21 -2.64 20.44
N PHE A 68 3.93 -2.33 20.20
CA PHE A 68 2.88 -2.53 21.20
C PHE A 68 2.59 -4.00 21.49
N LEU A 69 2.59 -4.84 20.45
CA LEU A 69 2.36 -6.28 20.58
C LEU A 69 3.62 -7.07 20.96
N ARG A 70 4.80 -6.42 20.99
CA ARG A 70 6.12 -7.06 21.20
C ARG A 70 6.42 -8.18 20.19
N LEU A 71 5.90 -8.07 18.96
CA LEU A 71 5.98 -9.07 17.90
C LEU A 71 6.93 -8.62 16.79
N ASN A 72 8.23 -8.77 16.98
CA ASN A 72 9.25 -8.42 15.98
C ASN A 72 9.13 -9.20 14.66
N ILE A 73 8.43 -10.35 14.68
CA ILE A 73 8.16 -11.16 13.49
C ILE A 73 7.39 -10.39 12.41
N LEU A 74 6.58 -9.38 12.78
CA LEU A 74 5.82 -8.54 11.86
C LEU A 74 6.71 -7.78 10.86
N PHE A 75 7.95 -7.44 11.23
CA PHE A 75 8.87 -6.79 10.28
C PHE A 75 9.21 -7.65 9.06
N GLN A 76 9.14 -8.98 9.20
CA GLN A 76 9.44 -9.92 8.12
C GLN A 76 8.30 -10.07 7.10
N THR A 77 7.11 -9.57 7.43
CA THR A 77 5.93 -9.60 6.54
C THR A 77 5.87 -8.40 5.58
N ARG A 78 6.62 -7.31 5.87
CA ARG A 78 6.55 -6.05 5.12
C ARG A 78 6.82 -6.20 3.62
N LYS A 79 7.80 -7.02 3.24
CA LYS A 79 8.11 -7.28 1.82
C LYS A 79 6.93 -7.96 1.13
N LEU A 80 6.36 -8.98 1.77
CA LEU A 80 5.23 -9.73 1.26
C LEU A 80 4.00 -8.84 1.06
N LEU A 81 3.63 -8.11 2.10
CA LEU A 81 2.49 -7.18 2.06
C LEU A 81 2.70 -6.06 1.03
N GLY A 82 3.95 -5.56 0.88
CA GLY A 82 4.28 -4.55 -0.13
C GLY A 82 4.10 -5.05 -1.56
N LEU A 83 4.47 -6.30 -1.83
CA LEU A 83 4.24 -6.91 -3.15
C LEU A 83 2.75 -7.16 -3.41
N TRP A 84 1.97 -7.58 -2.42
CA TRP A 84 0.53 -7.71 -2.52
C TRP A 84 -0.17 -6.35 -2.69
N CYS A 85 0.29 -5.32 -1.98
CA CYS A 85 -0.19 -3.96 -2.16
C CYS A 85 0.02 -3.48 -3.61
N PHE A 86 1.21 -3.70 -4.17
CA PHE A 86 1.50 -3.36 -5.57
C PHE A 86 0.65 -4.18 -6.54
N PHE A 87 0.44 -5.47 -6.29
CA PHE A 87 -0.44 -6.32 -7.10
C PHE A 87 -1.87 -5.75 -7.16
N TRP A 88 -2.45 -5.36 -6.02
CA TRP A 88 -3.76 -4.74 -5.97
C TRP A 88 -3.81 -3.36 -6.62
N ALA A 89 -2.74 -2.56 -6.48
CA ALA A 89 -2.61 -1.28 -7.19
C ALA A 89 -2.49 -1.47 -8.72
N LEU A 90 -1.87 -2.56 -9.17
CA LEU A 90 -1.84 -2.93 -10.59
C LEU A 90 -3.23 -3.32 -11.10
N LEU A 91 -3.96 -4.14 -10.34
CA LEU A 91 -5.36 -4.48 -10.67
C LEU A 91 -6.25 -3.24 -10.73
N HIS A 92 -6.04 -2.28 -9.82
CA HIS A 92 -6.75 -0.99 -9.83
C HIS A 92 -6.46 -0.17 -11.10
N LEU A 93 -5.20 -0.09 -11.51
CA LEU A 93 -4.82 0.58 -12.77
C LEU A 93 -5.41 -0.16 -13.99
N CYS A 94 -5.32 -1.49 -14.00
CA CYS A 94 -5.90 -2.32 -15.06
C CYS A 94 -7.42 -2.15 -15.14
N SER A 95 -8.13 -2.12 -14.01
CA SER A 95 -9.58 -1.92 -14.02
C SER A 95 -9.96 -0.55 -14.62
N TYR A 96 -9.21 0.50 -14.33
CA TYR A 96 -9.42 1.81 -14.95
C TYR A 96 -9.16 1.75 -16.46
N LEU A 97 -8.03 1.19 -16.89
CA LEU A 97 -7.65 1.14 -18.30
C LEU A 97 -8.61 0.28 -19.13
N PHE A 98 -8.98 -0.91 -18.64
CA PHE A 98 -9.76 -1.87 -19.43
C PHE A 98 -11.26 -1.67 -19.32
N LEU A 99 -11.78 -1.26 -18.16
CA LEU A 99 -13.23 -1.18 -17.92
C LEU A 99 -13.79 0.23 -18.11
N GLU A 100 -13.00 1.29 -17.84
CA GLU A 100 -13.48 2.68 -17.93
C GLU A 100 -13.07 3.31 -19.28
N ILE A 101 -11.81 3.15 -19.69
CA ILE A 101 -11.28 3.82 -20.91
C ILE A 101 -11.42 2.92 -22.15
N GLY A 102 -11.17 1.63 -22.03
CA GLY A 102 -11.00 0.69 -23.15
C GLY A 102 -9.53 0.59 -23.57
N TRP A 103 -9.08 -0.64 -23.79
CA TRP A 103 -7.67 -0.96 -24.10
C TRP A 103 -7.17 -0.41 -25.43
N ASP A 104 -8.05 -0.09 -26.36
CA ASP A 104 -7.80 0.48 -27.68
C ASP A 104 -7.58 1.99 -27.67
N ASN A 105 -7.94 2.68 -26.57
CA ASN A 105 -7.90 4.14 -26.43
C ASN A 105 -6.77 4.63 -25.52
N LEU A 106 -5.53 4.18 -25.74
CA LEU A 106 -4.38 4.62 -24.93
C LEU A 106 -4.12 6.14 -24.99
N SER A 107 -4.43 6.81 -26.12
CA SER A 107 -4.34 8.26 -26.23
C SER A 107 -5.31 8.97 -25.28
N LEU A 108 -6.53 8.45 -25.17
CA LEU A 108 -7.54 8.94 -24.23
C LEU A 108 -7.08 8.72 -22.78
N PHE A 109 -6.51 7.54 -22.48
CA PHE A 109 -5.97 7.26 -21.15
C PHE A 109 -4.95 8.34 -20.71
N PHE A 110 -3.96 8.64 -21.54
CA PHE A 110 -2.96 9.66 -21.19
C PHE A 110 -3.60 11.06 -21.11
N SER A 111 -4.50 11.43 -22.02
CA SER A 111 -5.22 12.68 -21.96
C SER A 111 -6.01 12.85 -20.67
N GLU A 112 -6.76 11.83 -20.24
CA GLU A 112 -7.53 11.82 -19.00
C GLU A 112 -6.60 11.91 -17.76
N VAL A 113 -5.51 11.13 -17.73
CA VAL A 113 -4.56 11.13 -16.62
C VAL A 113 -3.98 12.52 -16.40
N PHE A 114 -3.61 13.24 -17.46
CA PHE A 114 -3.02 14.58 -17.33
C PHE A 114 -4.05 15.70 -17.15
N SER A 115 -5.32 15.47 -17.49
CA SER A 115 -6.38 16.48 -17.35
C SER A 115 -6.98 16.55 -15.95
N ARG A 116 -6.90 15.45 -15.18
CA ARG A 116 -7.54 15.34 -13.86
C ARG A 116 -6.51 15.21 -12.74
N VAL A 117 -6.48 16.17 -11.84
CA VAL A 117 -5.50 16.23 -10.73
C VAL A 117 -5.45 14.93 -9.91
N TYR A 118 -6.60 14.32 -9.60
CA TYR A 118 -6.61 13.09 -8.83
C TYR A 118 -5.96 11.91 -9.58
N LEU A 119 -6.08 11.85 -10.92
CA LEU A 119 -5.43 10.82 -11.72
C LEU A 119 -3.91 11.01 -11.79
N VAL A 120 -3.45 12.27 -11.88
CA VAL A 120 -2.00 12.58 -11.79
C VAL A 120 -1.43 12.10 -10.46
N ILE A 121 -2.12 12.40 -9.36
CA ILE A 121 -1.70 11.95 -8.02
C ILE A 121 -1.68 10.40 -7.97
N GLY A 122 -2.71 9.75 -8.50
CA GLY A 122 -2.78 8.29 -8.59
C GLY A 122 -1.61 7.69 -9.38
N ALA A 123 -1.24 8.30 -10.51
CA ALA A 123 -0.09 7.88 -11.32
C ALA A 123 1.23 8.01 -10.54
N ILE A 124 1.44 9.11 -9.81
CA ILE A 124 2.61 9.31 -8.94
C ILE A 124 2.67 8.24 -7.84
N CYS A 125 1.52 7.95 -7.21
CA CYS A 125 1.42 6.89 -6.21
C CYS A 125 1.78 5.53 -6.80
N TRP A 126 1.21 5.20 -7.97
CA TRP A 126 1.48 3.93 -8.64
C TRP A 126 2.95 3.77 -9.01
N LEU A 127 3.59 4.80 -9.58
CA LEU A 127 5.02 4.80 -9.88
C LEU A 127 5.87 4.61 -8.62
N SER A 128 5.50 5.25 -7.51
CA SER A 128 6.19 5.09 -6.24
C SER A 128 6.10 3.65 -5.72
N LEU A 129 4.91 3.03 -5.79
CA LEU A 129 4.70 1.62 -5.42
C LEU A 129 5.47 0.68 -6.34
N PHE A 130 5.50 0.95 -7.65
CA PHE A 130 6.26 0.19 -8.64
C PHE A 130 7.76 0.22 -8.34
N LEU A 131 8.34 1.38 -8.07
CA LEU A 131 9.75 1.53 -7.68
C LEU A 131 10.07 0.75 -6.40
N MET A 132 9.19 0.81 -5.40
CA MET A 132 9.35 0.04 -4.16
C MET A 132 9.22 -1.47 -4.41
N ALA A 133 8.32 -1.91 -5.28
CA ALA A 133 8.14 -3.33 -5.63
C ALA A 133 9.37 -3.88 -6.36
N ILE A 134 9.85 -3.22 -7.41
CA ILE A 134 11.05 -3.63 -8.16
C ILE A 134 12.27 -3.65 -7.24
N SER A 135 12.46 -2.62 -6.42
CA SER A 135 13.59 -2.55 -5.48
C SER A 135 13.55 -3.62 -4.38
N SER A 136 12.42 -4.33 -4.22
CA SER A 136 12.28 -5.44 -3.28
C SER A 136 12.87 -6.77 -3.77
N PHE A 137 13.18 -6.91 -5.06
CA PHE A 137 13.87 -8.08 -5.60
C PHE A 137 15.35 -8.08 -5.18
N ASN A 138 15.86 -9.25 -4.78
CA ASN A 138 17.21 -9.35 -4.19
C ASN A 138 18.32 -8.82 -5.11
N GLY A 139 18.29 -9.12 -6.40
CA GLY A 139 19.29 -8.63 -7.37
C GLY A 139 19.28 -7.10 -7.50
N VAL A 140 18.10 -6.49 -7.55
CA VAL A 140 17.94 -5.03 -7.61
C VAL A 140 18.35 -4.37 -6.30
N ARG A 141 17.97 -4.94 -5.16
CA ARG A 141 18.34 -4.46 -3.83
C ARG A 141 19.85 -4.40 -3.63
N ILE A 142 20.57 -5.44 -4.07
CA ILE A 142 22.05 -5.50 -3.97
C ILE A 142 22.67 -4.38 -4.82
N ARG A 143 22.20 -4.18 -6.05
CA ARG A 143 22.70 -3.14 -6.96
C ARG A 143 22.42 -1.72 -6.46
N LEU A 144 21.27 -1.50 -5.83
CA LEU A 144 20.86 -0.19 -5.29
C LEU A 144 21.62 0.20 -4.01
N GLY A 145 22.12 -0.76 -3.22
CA GLY A 145 22.86 -0.49 -1.99
C GLY A 145 22.12 0.46 -1.04
N HIS A 146 22.72 1.63 -0.74
CA HIS A 146 22.13 2.64 0.16
C HIS A 146 20.86 3.31 -0.40
N TRP A 147 20.72 3.41 -1.72
CA TRP A 147 19.54 3.97 -2.37
C TRP A 147 18.28 3.17 -2.09
N TRP A 148 18.39 1.86 -1.87
CA TRP A 148 17.26 1.01 -1.48
C TRP A 148 16.50 1.57 -0.27
N LYS A 149 17.21 2.02 0.76
CA LYS A 149 16.57 2.61 1.94
C LYS A 149 15.82 3.91 1.59
N ARG A 150 16.39 4.75 0.72
CA ARG A 150 15.75 6.01 0.29
C ARG A 150 14.47 5.76 -0.48
N ILE A 151 14.47 4.79 -1.41
CA ILE A 151 13.26 4.40 -2.16
C ILE A 151 12.17 3.93 -1.19
N HIS A 152 12.49 3.09 -0.20
CA HIS A 152 11.51 2.60 0.76
C HIS A 152 11.06 3.65 1.80
N THR A 153 11.69 4.82 1.88
CA THR A 153 11.14 5.96 2.65
C THR A 153 9.98 6.65 1.95
N LEU A 154 9.82 6.44 0.63
CA LEU A 154 8.66 6.93 -0.14
C LEU A 154 7.33 6.36 0.37
N LEU A 155 7.34 5.27 1.14
CA LEU A 155 6.15 4.65 1.71
C LEU A 155 5.21 5.67 2.39
N TYR A 156 5.75 6.57 3.22
CA TYR A 156 4.94 7.51 4.00
C TYR A 156 4.37 8.66 3.14
N PRO A 157 5.16 9.38 2.31
CA PRO A 157 4.58 10.37 1.42
C PRO A 157 3.61 9.73 0.40
N THR A 158 3.91 8.54 -0.12
CA THR A 158 2.98 7.81 -1.00
C THR A 158 1.65 7.55 -0.29
N MET A 159 1.66 7.13 0.98
CA MET A 159 0.42 6.88 1.72
C MET A 159 -0.43 8.14 1.89
N LEU A 160 0.19 9.31 2.16
CA LEU A 160 -0.52 10.59 2.23
C LEU A 160 -1.13 10.96 0.87
N LEU A 161 -0.38 10.76 -0.23
CA LEU A 161 -0.87 11.00 -1.58
C LEU A 161 -1.99 10.04 -1.98
N VAL A 162 -1.95 8.77 -1.54
CA VAL A 162 -3.03 7.79 -1.78
C VAL A 162 -4.32 8.22 -1.08
N ILE A 163 -4.24 8.73 0.17
CA ILE A 163 -5.41 9.26 0.86
C ILE A 163 -5.97 10.50 0.12
N LEU A 164 -5.10 11.39 -0.32
CA LEU A 164 -5.50 12.57 -1.10
C LEU A 164 -6.15 12.15 -2.43
N HIS A 165 -5.55 11.21 -3.16
CA HIS A 165 -6.12 10.62 -4.38
C HIS A 165 -7.53 10.07 -4.11
N TYR A 166 -7.69 9.31 -3.01
CA TYR A 166 -8.97 8.74 -2.63
C TYR A 166 -10.01 9.83 -2.33
N ILE A 167 -9.68 10.85 -1.53
CA ILE A 167 -10.58 11.97 -1.23
C ILE A 167 -11.02 12.70 -2.50
N LEU A 168 -10.09 13.00 -3.40
CA LEU A 168 -10.39 13.73 -4.64
C LEU A 168 -11.15 12.89 -5.68
N SER A 169 -11.11 11.57 -5.59
CA SER A 169 -11.85 10.65 -6.47
C SER A 169 -13.29 10.45 -6.05
N MET A 170 -13.65 10.81 -4.81
CA MET A 170 -15.00 10.61 -4.27
C MET A 170 -15.92 11.77 -4.63
N LYS A 171 -17.18 11.45 -4.97
CA LYS A 171 -18.25 12.45 -5.17
C LYS A 171 -18.91 12.88 -3.85
N THR A 172 -18.88 12.01 -2.85
CA THR A 172 -19.51 12.23 -1.52
C THR A 172 -18.50 11.99 -0.43
N MET A 173 -18.46 12.87 0.58
CA MET A 173 -17.58 12.71 1.74
C MET A 173 -18.08 11.56 2.62
N THR A 174 -17.26 10.52 2.75
CA THR A 174 -17.44 9.45 3.73
C THR A 174 -16.46 9.63 4.90
N PRO A 175 -16.72 9.07 6.08
CA PRO A 175 -15.81 9.16 7.22
C PRO A 175 -14.53 8.34 7.05
N GLU A 176 -14.48 7.37 6.15
CA GLU A 176 -13.36 6.45 5.96
C GLU A 176 -12.01 7.15 5.66
N PRO A 177 -11.89 8.10 4.71
CA PRO A 177 -10.63 8.79 4.45
C PRO A 177 -10.09 9.54 5.65
N VAL A 178 -10.97 10.12 6.47
CA VAL A 178 -10.58 10.83 7.70
C VAL A 178 -9.98 9.85 8.70
N LEU A 179 -10.58 8.68 8.86
CA LEU A 179 -10.06 7.61 9.72
C LEU A 179 -8.67 7.16 9.24
N TYR A 180 -8.51 6.92 7.95
CA TYR A 180 -7.21 6.53 7.37
C TYR A 180 -6.16 7.64 7.57
N PHE A 181 -6.53 8.90 7.39
CA PHE A 181 -5.63 10.02 7.64
C PHE A 181 -5.16 10.09 9.10
N ILE A 182 -6.05 9.91 10.07
CA ILE A 182 -5.72 9.86 11.50
C ILE A 182 -4.74 8.71 11.78
N MET A 183 -5.02 7.50 11.28
CA MET A 183 -4.17 6.33 11.49
C MET A 183 -2.76 6.52 10.90
N VAL A 184 -2.66 7.10 9.70
CA VAL A 184 -1.37 7.37 9.07
C VAL A 184 -0.60 8.48 9.80
N SER A 185 -1.30 9.54 10.22
CA SER A 185 -0.70 10.62 11.01
C SER A 185 -0.12 10.09 12.32
N ALA A 186 -0.83 9.18 13.00
CA ALA A 186 -0.33 8.51 14.20
C ALA A 186 0.91 7.65 13.90
N ALA A 187 0.94 6.91 12.79
CA ALA A 187 2.09 6.10 12.38
C ALA A 187 3.32 6.96 12.06
N ILE A 188 3.12 8.08 11.36
CA ILE A 188 4.19 9.04 11.04
C ILE A 188 4.74 9.69 12.32
N PHE A 189 3.85 10.15 13.20
CA PHE A 189 4.22 10.75 14.49
C PHE A 189 5.04 9.77 15.35
N TYR A 190 4.56 8.54 15.48
CA TYR A 190 5.29 7.48 16.19
C TYR A 190 6.70 7.27 15.62
N ARG A 191 6.81 7.21 14.28
CA ARG A 191 8.09 7.06 13.62
C ARG A 191 9.03 8.27 13.87
N TYR A 192 8.50 9.49 13.75
CA TYR A 192 9.25 10.72 13.98
C TYR A 192 9.79 10.78 15.41
N LYS A 193 8.94 10.51 16.41
CA LYS A 193 9.33 10.44 17.82
C LYS A 193 10.52 9.47 18.05
N ASN A 194 10.46 8.28 17.45
CA ASN A 194 11.51 7.28 17.58
C ASN A 194 12.82 7.69 16.89
N ILE A 195 12.76 8.41 15.77
CA ILE A 195 13.95 8.95 15.12
C ILE A 195 14.58 10.05 15.98
N MET A 196 13.78 11.00 16.47
CA MET A 196 14.24 12.06 17.34
C MET A 196 14.85 11.53 18.64
N ALA A 197 14.22 10.55 19.29
CA ALA A 197 14.75 9.92 20.48
C ALA A 197 16.13 9.29 20.26
N LYS A 198 16.35 8.64 19.10
CA LYS A 198 17.65 8.07 18.72
C LYS A 198 18.72 9.14 18.42
N MET A 199 18.33 10.30 17.92
CA MET A 199 19.24 11.40 17.64
C MET A 199 19.68 12.12 18.92
N ILE A 200 18.79 12.25 19.91
CA ILE A 200 19.01 12.97 21.15
C ILE A 200 19.72 12.09 22.20
N ALA A 201 19.45 10.78 22.24
CA ALA A 201 20.05 9.86 23.21
C ALA A 201 21.61 9.90 23.31
N PRO A 202 22.37 10.07 22.22
CA PRO A 202 23.83 10.20 22.30
C PRO A 202 24.30 11.49 22.98
N LEU A 203 23.48 12.55 22.93
CA LEU A 203 23.82 13.85 23.53
C LEU A 203 23.75 13.80 25.08
N TYR A 204 22.83 12.99 25.63
CA TYR A 204 22.67 12.79 27.07
C TYR A 204 23.65 11.78 27.67
N LYS A 205 24.32 10.96 26.84
CA LYS A 205 25.35 10.01 27.32
C LYS A 205 26.76 10.62 27.44
N LYS A 206 26.96 11.87 27.05
CA LYS A 206 28.28 12.56 27.11
C LYS A 206 28.44 13.46 28.33
N ASN A 207 27.43 13.53 29.20
CA ASN A 207 27.52 14.15 30.53
C ASN A 207 27.39 13.07 31.60
#